data_848dee2ae146b6a7d7d8829b9008247f
#
_entry.id   848dee2ae146b6a7d7d8829b9008247f
#
_cell.length_a   1.000
_cell.length_b   1.000
_cell.length_c   1.000
_cell.angle_alpha   90.00
_cell.angle_beta   90.00
_cell.angle_gamma   90.00
#
_symmetry.space_group_name_H-M   'P 1'
#
loop_
_entity.id
_entity.type
_entity.pdbx_description
1 polymer ?
#
loop_
_entity_poly.entity_id
_entity_poly.type
_entity_poly.pdbx_seq_one_letter_code
_entity_poly.pdbx_strand_id
1 'polypeptide(L)'
;MQVDKEDTTMSSQLSPRPEHSSTYPVQDRSNEEEMQRLHLQDQMANRSMDGLLAEQEHPERFHNILDVGCGTGGWLIELAKAYPTMNKLIGVDVSNKMLDFAREQARAAGVAERVEFLVMDALRMLEFPNDFFDLVNQRSAMSWLRTWDWPKLLQEYTRVGRPQGVIRLTEIETFPTGNSPALQQLNELMMQAMYQSGHLFHTSDSKITSELPGLLSRYGLQNVQTRAYPLEYRDGTEGRQSFIEDGQRLFRTFKPFLQKWMCLPDDYDEIYQRMVREMNDPGFVGTIVMLTAWGTVLQQ
;
A
#
# COMPACT_ATOMS: atom_id res chain seq x y z
N MET A 1 -11.45 57.81 22.63
CA MET A 1 -11.17 57.36 21.26
C MET A 1 -10.69 55.92 21.38
N GLN A 2 -11.67 55.00 21.38
CA GLN A 2 -11.42 53.56 21.45
C GLN A 2 -11.18 53.07 20.04
N VAL A 3 -10.09 52.36 19.84
CA VAL A 3 -9.74 51.68 18.56
C VAL A 3 -10.11 50.21 18.74
N ASP A 4 -11.19 49.79 18.11
CA ASP A 4 -11.61 48.41 18.03
C ASP A 4 -10.59 47.64 17.15
N LYS A 5 -9.98 46.63 17.73
CA LYS A 5 -9.22 45.61 16.98
C LYS A 5 -10.20 44.53 16.51
N GLU A 6 -10.56 44.58 15.26
CA GLU A 6 -11.21 43.47 14.58
C GLU A 6 -10.19 42.31 14.41
N ASP A 7 -10.46 41.24 15.10
CA ASP A 7 -9.74 39.97 15.03
C ASP A 7 -10.30 39.17 13.85
N THR A 8 -9.69 39.32 12.67
CA THR A 8 -10.06 38.63 11.45
C THR A 8 -9.40 37.26 11.44
N THR A 9 -10.01 36.29 12.12
CA THR A 9 -9.74 34.87 11.95
C THR A 9 -10.21 34.42 10.56
N MET A 10 -9.35 34.50 9.57
CA MET A 10 -9.55 33.83 8.29
C MET A 10 -9.44 32.31 8.49
N SER A 11 -10.57 31.67 8.78
CA SER A 11 -10.75 30.24 8.56
C SER A 11 -10.74 29.99 7.05
N SER A 12 -9.58 29.67 6.50
CA SER A 12 -9.44 29.21 5.12
C SER A 12 -10.06 27.80 5.02
N GLN A 13 -11.35 27.74 4.71
CA GLN A 13 -11.95 26.52 4.17
C GLN A 13 -11.32 26.29 2.81
N LEU A 14 -10.24 25.51 2.79
CA LEU A 14 -9.67 24.97 1.55
C LEU A 14 -10.76 24.07 0.93
N SER A 15 -11.27 24.49 -0.22
CA SER A 15 -12.15 23.66 -1.03
C SER A 15 -11.45 22.30 -1.27
N PRO A 16 -12.17 21.17 -1.20
CA PRO A 16 -11.58 19.87 -1.43
C PRO A 16 -10.89 19.89 -2.81
N ARG A 17 -9.62 19.49 -2.85
CA ARG A 17 -8.87 19.37 -4.11
C ARG A 17 -9.57 18.35 -5.00
N PRO A 18 -9.68 18.59 -6.32
CA PRO A 18 -10.28 17.62 -7.23
C PRO A 18 -9.49 16.30 -7.19
N GLU A 19 -10.20 15.18 -7.12
CA GLU A 19 -9.59 13.86 -7.17
C GLU A 19 -8.84 13.64 -8.49
N HIS A 20 -7.64 13.05 -8.41
CA HIS A 20 -6.83 12.72 -9.57
C HIS A 20 -7.22 11.35 -10.12
N SER A 21 -7.04 11.15 -11.45
CA SER A 21 -7.22 9.83 -12.06
C SER A 21 -6.23 8.83 -11.47
N SER A 22 -6.68 7.60 -11.20
CA SER A 22 -5.85 6.52 -10.69
C SER A 22 -5.85 5.34 -11.67
N THR A 23 -4.76 4.60 -11.69
CA THR A 23 -4.66 3.32 -12.41
C THR A 23 -5.12 2.14 -11.57
N TYR A 24 -5.49 2.38 -10.30
CA TYR A 24 -5.99 1.36 -9.39
C TYR A 24 -7.17 0.58 -9.99
N PRO A 25 -7.21 -0.77 -9.87
CA PRO A 25 -8.23 -1.60 -10.50
C PRO A 25 -9.66 -1.24 -10.15
N VAL A 26 -9.94 -0.90 -8.90
CA VAL A 26 -11.27 -0.46 -8.45
C VAL A 26 -11.41 1.05 -8.67
N GLN A 27 -12.09 1.43 -9.73
CA GLN A 27 -12.25 2.85 -10.10
C GLN A 27 -13.29 3.59 -9.24
N ASP A 28 -14.27 2.86 -8.70
CA ASP A 28 -15.24 3.43 -7.76
C ASP A 28 -14.59 3.59 -6.38
N ARG A 29 -14.08 4.78 -6.11
CA ARG A 29 -13.47 5.14 -4.82
C ARG A 29 -14.47 5.25 -3.67
N SER A 30 -15.76 5.19 -3.97
CA SER A 30 -16.83 5.12 -2.97
C SER A 30 -17.16 3.69 -2.54
N ASN A 31 -16.52 2.69 -3.13
CA ASN A 31 -16.75 1.27 -2.85
C ASN A 31 -16.32 0.93 -1.41
N GLU A 32 -17.31 0.75 -0.54
CA GLU A 32 -17.08 0.43 0.88
C GLU A 32 -16.50 -0.96 1.08
N GLU A 33 -16.85 -1.92 0.22
CA GLU A 33 -16.31 -3.27 0.28
C GLU A 33 -14.81 -3.27 0.02
N GLU A 34 -14.36 -2.49 -0.97
CA GLU A 34 -12.94 -2.34 -1.28
C GLU A 34 -12.18 -1.62 -0.16
N MET A 35 -12.75 -0.58 0.41
CA MET A 35 -12.15 0.11 1.56
C MET A 35 -11.99 -0.83 2.76
N GLN A 36 -13.00 -1.65 3.06
CA GLN A 36 -12.92 -2.66 4.12
C GLN A 36 -11.89 -3.74 3.79
N ARG A 37 -11.78 -4.16 2.52
CA ARG A 37 -10.78 -5.11 2.07
C ARG A 37 -9.36 -4.58 2.30
N LEU A 38 -9.09 -3.34 1.88
CA LEU A 38 -7.77 -2.70 2.05
C LEU A 38 -7.42 -2.53 3.53
N HIS A 39 -8.40 -2.17 4.36
CA HIS A 39 -8.19 -2.08 5.81
C HIS A 39 -7.83 -3.44 6.43
N LEU A 40 -8.53 -4.50 6.03
CA LEU A 40 -8.25 -5.87 6.46
C LEU A 40 -6.86 -6.33 6.02
N GLN A 41 -6.50 -6.09 4.75
CA GLN A 41 -5.18 -6.41 4.19
C GLN A 41 -4.05 -5.71 4.93
N ASP A 42 -4.24 -4.42 5.27
CA ASP A 42 -3.28 -3.64 6.04
C ASP A 42 -3.08 -4.20 7.46
N GLN A 43 -4.16 -4.58 8.14
CA GLN A 43 -4.08 -5.23 9.45
C GLN A 43 -3.34 -6.58 9.37
N MET A 44 -3.61 -7.39 8.35
CA MET A 44 -2.92 -8.65 8.13
C MET A 44 -1.41 -8.44 7.94
N ALA A 45 -1.03 -7.50 7.06
CA ALA A 45 0.37 -7.19 6.80
C ALA A 45 1.08 -6.69 8.09
N ASN A 46 0.46 -5.77 8.84
CA ASN A 46 1.04 -5.22 10.07
C ASN A 46 1.29 -6.28 11.14
N ARG A 47 0.43 -7.31 11.23
CA ARG A 47 0.56 -8.40 12.22
C ARG A 47 1.54 -9.48 11.80
N SER A 48 1.67 -9.72 10.49
CA SER A 48 2.34 -10.91 9.95
C SER A 48 3.80 -10.68 9.54
N MET A 49 4.29 -9.43 9.53
CA MET A 49 5.64 -9.09 9.05
C MET A 49 6.67 -8.89 10.18
N ASP A 50 6.54 -9.62 11.29
CA ASP A 50 7.43 -9.55 12.45
C ASP A 50 7.53 -8.14 13.09
N GLY A 51 6.68 -7.21 12.69
CA GLY A 51 6.66 -5.82 13.14
C GLY A 51 6.65 -4.81 11.99
N LEU A 52 6.33 -3.57 12.31
CA LEU A 52 6.11 -2.49 11.34
C LEU A 52 7.38 -2.08 10.57
N LEU A 53 8.54 -2.22 11.22
CA LEU A 53 9.89 -1.89 10.73
C LEU A 53 10.88 -2.98 11.14
N ALA A 54 10.50 -4.25 11.05
CA ALA A 54 11.27 -5.38 11.56
C ALA A 54 12.65 -5.59 10.90
N GLU A 55 12.86 -4.99 9.72
CA GLU A 55 14.14 -4.99 9.02
C GLU A 55 15.07 -3.84 9.45
N GLN A 56 14.58 -2.89 10.25
CA GLN A 56 15.37 -1.75 10.73
C GLN A 56 15.87 -2.04 12.15
N GLU A 57 17.20 -2.00 12.34
CA GLU A 57 17.82 -2.24 13.66
C GLU A 57 17.49 -1.16 14.69
N HIS A 58 17.36 0.10 14.23
CA HIS A 58 17.14 1.29 15.05
C HIS A 58 15.98 2.14 14.51
N PRO A 59 14.72 1.66 14.56
CA PRO A 59 13.59 2.40 14.00
C PRO A 59 13.29 3.71 14.77
N GLU A 60 13.68 3.81 16.04
CA GLU A 60 13.52 5.00 16.89
C GLU A 60 14.29 6.23 16.37
N ARG A 61 15.25 6.05 15.47
CA ARG A 61 16.00 7.14 14.81
C ARG A 61 15.18 7.94 13.78
N PHE A 62 14.06 7.38 13.33
CA PHE A 62 13.21 8.05 12.37
C PHE A 62 12.25 9.01 13.08
N HIS A 63 12.19 10.26 12.61
CA HIS A 63 11.33 11.30 13.19
C HIS A 63 10.31 11.82 12.17
N ASN A 64 10.71 12.02 10.91
CA ASN A 64 9.87 12.47 9.81
C ASN A 64 9.65 11.33 8.83
N ILE A 65 8.44 10.83 8.77
CA ILE A 65 8.07 9.66 7.96
C ILE A 65 7.04 10.06 6.91
N LEU A 66 7.24 9.60 5.68
CA LEU A 66 6.28 9.69 4.59
C LEU A 66 5.80 8.28 4.22
N ASP A 67 4.49 8.09 4.14
CA ASP A 67 3.86 6.87 3.59
C ASP A 67 3.10 7.22 2.31
N VAL A 68 3.54 6.69 1.18
CA VAL A 68 3.00 7.03 -0.14
C VAL A 68 2.03 5.97 -0.61
N GLY A 69 0.81 6.41 -1.01
CA GLY A 69 -0.30 5.50 -1.24
C GLY A 69 -0.79 4.88 0.07
N CYS A 70 -0.92 5.71 1.12
CA CYS A 70 -1.18 5.24 2.48
C CYS A 70 -2.56 4.59 2.68
N GLY A 71 -3.48 4.73 1.73
CA GLY A 71 -4.82 4.16 1.77
C GLY A 71 -5.56 4.50 3.06
N THR A 72 -5.95 3.49 3.82
CA THR A 72 -6.67 3.63 5.11
C THR A 72 -5.80 4.08 6.28
N GLY A 73 -4.50 4.32 6.06
CA GLY A 73 -3.56 4.88 7.04
C GLY A 73 -3.15 3.96 8.17
N GLY A 74 -3.53 2.68 8.14
CA GLY A 74 -3.35 1.78 9.27
C GLY A 74 -1.89 1.57 9.66
N TRP A 75 -0.95 1.50 8.69
CA TRP A 75 0.46 1.37 9.01
C TRP A 75 1.01 2.57 9.78
N LEU A 76 0.70 3.80 9.35
CA LEU A 76 1.13 5.02 10.04
C LEU A 76 0.52 5.13 11.43
N ILE A 77 -0.74 4.76 11.59
CA ILE A 77 -1.44 4.77 12.88
C ILE A 77 -0.78 3.81 13.85
N GLU A 78 -0.50 2.57 13.43
CA GLU A 78 0.20 1.60 14.26
C GLU A 78 1.64 2.03 14.54
N LEU A 79 2.33 2.62 13.55
CA LEU A 79 3.67 3.19 13.75
C LEU A 79 3.67 4.31 14.81
N ALA A 80 2.69 5.21 14.75
CA ALA A 80 2.52 6.28 15.73
C ALA A 80 2.27 5.75 17.14
N LYS A 81 1.55 4.64 17.28
CA LYS A 81 1.32 3.96 18.58
C LYS A 81 2.59 3.32 19.10
N ALA A 82 3.32 2.62 18.21
CA ALA A 82 4.50 1.85 18.59
C ALA A 82 5.72 2.72 18.93
N TYR A 83 5.87 3.87 18.24
CA TYR A 83 7.04 4.75 18.35
C TYR A 83 6.65 6.19 18.73
N PRO A 84 6.50 6.49 20.04
CA PRO A 84 6.11 7.83 20.50
C PRO A 84 7.11 8.94 20.14
N THR A 85 8.36 8.60 19.82
CA THR A 85 9.44 9.54 19.44
C THR A 85 9.36 10.02 18.00
N MET A 86 8.58 9.37 17.15
CA MET A 86 8.34 9.80 15.78
C MET A 86 7.42 11.01 15.78
N ASN A 87 7.92 12.16 15.32
CA ASN A 87 7.26 13.45 15.51
C ASN A 87 6.28 13.80 14.40
N LYS A 88 6.60 13.47 13.16
CA LYS A 88 5.83 13.84 11.98
C LYS A 88 5.65 12.66 11.04
N LEU A 89 4.45 12.09 11.08
CA LEU A 89 4.06 10.98 10.22
C LEU A 89 3.05 11.50 9.21
N ILE A 90 3.41 11.46 7.93
CA ILE A 90 2.58 11.98 6.84
C ILE A 90 2.19 10.84 5.92
N GLY A 91 0.89 10.67 5.71
CA GLY A 91 0.34 9.77 4.69
C GLY A 91 -0.20 10.57 3.50
N VAL A 92 0.13 10.14 2.29
CA VAL A 92 -0.43 10.72 1.07
C VAL A 92 -1.17 9.67 0.26
N ASP A 93 -2.34 10.04 -0.25
CA ASP A 93 -3.16 9.22 -1.15
C ASP A 93 -3.96 10.13 -2.09
N VAL A 94 -4.40 9.60 -3.24
CA VAL A 94 -5.24 10.34 -4.18
C VAL A 94 -6.71 10.36 -3.79
N SER A 95 -7.14 9.46 -2.91
CA SER A 95 -8.53 9.27 -2.50
C SER A 95 -8.88 10.04 -1.23
N ASN A 96 -9.69 11.08 -1.35
CA ASN A 96 -10.24 11.79 -0.20
C ASN A 96 -10.96 10.84 0.78
N LYS A 97 -11.76 9.89 0.25
CA LYS A 97 -12.54 8.97 1.08
C LYS A 97 -11.65 8.06 1.93
N MET A 98 -10.55 7.54 1.36
CA MET A 98 -9.57 6.76 2.12
C MET A 98 -8.94 7.59 3.23
N LEU A 99 -8.57 8.83 2.93
CA LEU A 99 -7.95 9.72 3.91
C LEU A 99 -8.92 10.18 4.99
N ASP A 100 -10.21 10.38 4.67
CA ASP A 100 -11.23 10.69 5.69
C ASP A 100 -11.39 9.53 6.65
N PHE A 101 -11.45 8.29 6.13
CA PHE A 101 -11.43 7.09 6.97
C PHE A 101 -10.16 7.01 7.82
N ALA A 102 -8.98 7.25 7.24
CA ALA A 102 -7.71 7.25 7.95
C ALA A 102 -7.68 8.28 9.10
N ARG A 103 -8.21 9.50 8.87
CA ARG A 103 -8.32 10.55 9.89
C ARG A 103 -9.23 10.13 11.06
N GLU A 104 -10.34 9.46 10.77
CA GLU A 104 -11.24 8.92 11.79
C GLU A 104 -10.57 7.83 12.62
N GLN A 105 -9.86 6.90 11.96
CA GLN A 105 -9.10 5.86 12.65
C GLN A 105 -7.98 6.45 13.54
N ALA A 106 -7.26 7.47 13.07
CA ALA A 106 -6.21 8.14 13.84
C ALA A 106 -6.78 8.84 15.08
N ARG A 107 -7.97 9.48 14.98
CA ARG A 107 -8.66 10.06 16.14
C ARG A 107 -9.08 8.97 17.13
N ALA A 108 -9.68 7.89 16.64
CA ALA A 108 -10.09 6.76 17.49
C ALA A 108 -8.90 6.11 18.21
N ALA A 109 -7.73 6.07 17.56
CA ALA A 109 -6.48 5.54 18.12
C ALA A 109 -5.74 6.54 19.03
N GLY A 110 -6.19 7.80 19.15
CA GLY A 110 -5.56 8.83 19.97
C GLY A 110 -4.20 9.32 19.45
N VAL A 111 -3.94 9.23 18.13
CA VAL A 111 -2.68 9.63 17.49
C VAL A 111 -2.83 10.77 16.47
N ALA A 112 -4.02 11.34 16.35
CA ALA A 112 -4.35 12.35 15.34
C ALA A 112 -3.43 13.59 15.33
N GLU A 113 -2.83 13.94 16.47
CA GLU A 113 -1.92 15.09 16.60
C GLU A 113 -0.53 14.83 15.98
N ARG A 114 -0.20 13.57 15.69
CA ARG A 114 1.12 13.18 15.16
C ARG A 114 1.06 12.63 13.73
N VAL A 115 -0.14 12.31 13.25
CA VAL A 115 -0.34 11.73 11.93
C VAL A 115 -1.16 12.68 11.07
N GLU A 116 -0.62 13.09 9.94
CA GLU A 116 -1.26 13.97 8.96
C GLU A 116 -1.56 13.20 7.68
N PHE A 117 -2.76 13.38 7.13
CA PHE A 117 -3.18 12.75 5.88
C PHE A 117 -3.51 13.79 4.82
N LEU A 118 -2.80 13.77 3.68
CA LEU A 118 -2.88 14.77 2.62
C LEU A 118 -3.28 14.13 1.28
N VAL A 119 -4.21 14.77 0.58
CA VAL A 119 -4.55 14.37 -0.79
C VAL A 119 -3.42 14.79 -1.72
N MET A 120 -2.77 13.80 -2.35
CA MET A 120 -1.65 14.03 -3.23
C MET A 120 -1.53 12.91 -4.27
N ASP A 121 -1.20 13.28 -5.50
CA ASP A 121 -0.88 12.34 -6.57
C ASP A 121 0.64 12.12 -6.61
N ALA A 122 1.07 10.96 -6.15
CA ALA A 122 2.48 10.60 -6.09
C ALA A 122 3.15 10.48 -7.49
N LEU A 123 2.36 10.36 -8.56
CA LEU A 123 2.85 10.37 -9.94
C LEU A 123 3.12 11.81 -10.45
N ARG A 124 2.86 12.81 -9.62
CA ARG A 124 3.28 14.18 -9.84
C ARG A 124 4.49 14.50 -8.94
N MET A 125 4.82 15.76 -8.81
CA MET A 125 5.81 16.19 -7.84
C MET A 125 5.20 16.11 -6.43
N LEU A 126 5.89 15.47 -5.49
CA LEU A 126 5.50 15.48 -4.09
C LEU A 126 5.71 16.90 -3.52
N GLU A 127 4.66 17.46 -2.95
CA GLU A 127 4.66 18.87 -2.44
C GLU A 127 5.41 19.00 -1.10
N PHE A 128 6.62 18.43 -1.04
CA PHE A 128 7.51 18.49 0.12
C PHE A 128 8.89 19.06 -0.27
N PRO A 129 9.59 19.67 0.68
CA PRO A 129 10.98 20.10 0.48
C PRO A 129 11.90 18.91 0.15
N ASN A 130 13.06 19.22 -0.46
CA ASN A 130 14.14 18.25 -0.58
C ASN A 130 14.65 17.89 0.83
N ASP A 131 15.21 16.69 0.97
CA ASP A 131 15.97 16.26 2.17
C ASP A 131 15.15 16.33 3.47
N PHE A 132 13.85 16.04 3.41
CA PHE A 132 12.95 16.26 4.55
C PHE A 132 12.67 14.99 5.38
N PHE A 133 12.52 13.83 4.74
CA PHE A 133 12.08 12.62 5.40
C PHE A 133 13.24 11.69 5.79
N ASP A 134 13.17 11.15 7.00
CA ASP A 134 14.07 10.12 7.48
C ASP A 134 13.77 8.77 6.87
N LEU A 135 12.46 8.53 6.62
CA LEU A 135 11.94 7.32 6.02
C LEU A 135 10.84 7.69 5.02
N VAL A 136 10.98 7.23 3.78
CA VAL A 136 9.92 7.22 2.79
C VAL A 136 9.49 5.77 2.60
N ASN A 137 8.25 5.47 2.93
CA ASN A 137 7.66 4.15 2.85
C ASN A 137 6.61 4.08 1.76
N GLN A 138 6.50 2.93 1.15
CA GLN A 138 5.44 2.58 0.21
C GLN A 138 5.16 1.09 0.32
N ARG A 139 3.86 0.73 0.27
CA ARG A 139 3.43 -0.67 0.29
C ARG A 139 2.40 -0.95 -0.79
N SER A 140 2.50 -2.13 -1.42
CA SER A 140 1.53 -2.66 -2.39
C SER A 140 1.23 -1.71 -3.56
N ALA A 141 2.25 -0.99 -4.04
CA ALA A 141 2.10 -0.03 -5.13
C ALA A 141 1.88 -0.70 -6.49
N MET A 142 2.24 -1.96 -6.66
CA MET A 142 1.95 -2.68 -7.90
C MET A 142 0.46 -2.65 -8.28
N SER A 143 -0.44 -2.39 -7.32
CA SER A 143 -1.87 -2.28 -7.61
C SER A 143 -2.28 -0.96 -8.27
N TRP A 144 -1.47 0.11 -8.17
CA TRP A 144 -1.78 1.42 -8.73
C TRP A 144 -0.63 2.03 -9.56
N LEU A 145 0.56 1.42 -9.52
CA LEU A 145 1.75 1.92 -10.20
C LEU A 145 2.04 1.06 -11.43
N ARG A 146 2.22 1.70 -12.57
CA ARG A 146 2.63 1.01 -13.79
C ARG A 146 4.14 0.93 -13.87
N THR A 147 4.63 -0.05 -14.61
CA THR A 147 6.07 -0.34 -14.72
C THR A 147 6.92 0.85 -15.19
N TRP A 148 6.36 1.74 -15.99
CA TRP A 148 7.03 2.96 -16.48
C TRP A 148 6.94 4.15 -15.53
N ASP A 149 6.17 4.08 -14.45
CA ASP A 149 6.03 5.14 -13.46
C ASP A 149 7.08 5.06 -12.35
N TRP A 150 7.66 3.87 -12.12
CA TRP A 150 8.69 3.63 -11.10
C TRP A 150 9.86 4.61 -11.15
N PRO A 151 10.44 4.93 -12.34
CA PRO A 151 11.55 5.87 -12.44
C PRO A 151 11.25 7.22 -11.81
N LYS A 152 10.10 7.81 -12.17
CA LYS A 152 9.70 9.11 -11.67
C LYS A 152 9.44 9.11 -10.18
N LEU A 153 8.76 8.07 -9.70
CA LEU A 153 8.43 7.95 -8.30
C LEU A 153 9.69 7.81 -7.44
N LEU A 154 10.64 6.97 -7.84
CA LEU A 154 11.90 6.78 -7.11
C LEU A 154 12.77 8.05 -7.11
N GLN A 155 12.76 8.84 -8.19
CA GLN A 155 13.41 10.15 -8.20
C GLN A 155 12.81 11.10 -7.17
N GLU A 156 11.47 11.13 -7.06
CA GLU A 156 10.80 11.94 -6.04
C GLU A 156 11.09 11.44 -4.61
N TYR A 157 11.11 10.13 -4.40
CA TYR A 157 11.47 9.56 -3.09
C TYR A 157 12.89 9.94 -2.68
N THR A 158 13.84 9.85 -3.62
CA THR A 158 15.23 10.26 -3.38
C THR A 158 15.33 11.75 -3.12
N ARG A 159 14.55 12.58 -3.81
CA ARG A 159 14.53 14.04 -3.61
C ARG A 159 14.02 14.45 -2.23
N VAL A 160 12.90 13.84 -1.78
CA VAL A 160 12.29 14.21 -0.49
C VAL A 160 12.93 13.47 0.69
N GLY A 161 13.62 12.36 0.45
CA GLY A 161 14.39 11.64 1.45
C GLY A 161 15.68 12.38 1.77
N ARG A 162 15.99 12.57 3.06
CA ARG A 162 17.23 13.23 3.46
C ARG A 162 18.45 12.34 3.20
N PRO A 163 19.66 12.92 3.09
CA PRO A 163 20.90 12.15 3.10
C PRO A 163 20.95 11.18 4.28
N GLN A 164 21.30 9.92 4.05
CA GLN A 164 21.24 8.81 5.00
C GLN A 164 19.82 8.41 5.44
N GLY A 165 18.78 9.02 4.90
CA GLY A 165 17.40 8.57 5.03
C GLY A 165 17.16 7.23 4.31
N VAL A 166 16.09 6.55 4.63
CA VAL A 166 15.75 5.25 4.07
C VAL A 166 14.56 5.35 3.13
N ILE A 167 14.67 4.76 1.94
CA ILE A 167 13.54 4.47 1.07
C ILE A 167 13.21 2.99 1.24
N ARG A 168 11.97 2.70 1.60
CA ARG A 168 11.45 1.38 1.94
C ARG A 168 10.25 1.03 1.07
N LEU A 169 10.36 -0.06 0.32
CA LEU A 169 9.32 -0.56 -0.57
C LEU A 169 8.90 -1.96 -0.13
N THR A 170 7.62 -2.18 0.07
CA THR A 170 7.08 -3.51 0.39
C THR A 170 6.04 -3.91 -0.66
N GLU A 171 6.27 -5.04 -1.31
CA GLU A 171 5.37 -5.57 -2.33
C GLU A 171 5.06 -7.04 -2.07
N ILE A 172 3.92 -7.51 -2.58
CA ILE A 172 3.63 -8.94 -2.63
C ILE A 172 4.45 -9.59 -3.76
N GLU A 173 5.07 -10.70 -3.47
CA GLU A 173 5.86 -11.44 -4.44
C GLU A 173 4.99 -12.18 -5.44
N THR A 174 3.89 -12.74 -4.95
CA THR A 174 2.88 -13.42 -5.76
C THR A 174 1.50 -13.09 -5.21
N PHE A 175 0.49 -13.12 -6.07
CA PHE A 175 -0.89 -13.11 -5.57
C PHE A 175 -1.12 -14.26 -4.59
N PRO A 176 -2.12 -14.15 -3.69
CA PRO A 176 -2.42 -15.19 -2.73
C PRO A 176 -2.54 -16.56 -3.41
N THR A 177 -1.72 -17.51 -3.03
CA THR A 177 -1.73 -18.88 -3.57
C THR A 177 -2.24 -19.86 -2.52
N GLY A 178 -2.45 -21.11 -2.91
CA GLY A 178 -2.91 -22.15 -2.01
C GLY A 178 -3.26 -23.45 -2.72
N ASN A 179 -3.82 -24.38 -1.97
CA ASN A 179 -4.27 -25.67 -2.49
C ASN A 179 -5.68 -25.66 -3.10
N SER A 180 -6.23 -24.47 -3.43
CA SER A 180 -7.48 -24.31 -4.17
C SER A 180 -7.22 -24.16 -5.67
N PRO A 181 -7.63 -25.12 -6.52
CA PRO A 181 -7.51 -25.00 -7.97
C PRO A 181 -8.28 -23.80 -8.55
N ALA A 182 -9.45 -23.47 -7.97
CA ALA A 182 -10.22 -22.32 -8.43
C ALA A 182 -9.53 -20.98 -8.10
N LEU A 183 -8.87 -20.87 -6.94
CA LEU A 183 -8.04 -19.70 -6.60
C LEU A 183 -6.89 -19.55 -7.59
N GLN A 184 -6.23 -20.65 -7.98
CA GLN A 184 -5.14 -20.60 -8.96
C GLN A 184 -5.64 -20.09 -10.32
N GLN A 185 -6.79 -20.57 -10.81
CA GLN A 185 -7.39 -20.11 -12.07
C GLN A 185 -7.70 -18.61 -12.05
N LEU A 186 -8.26 -18.10 -10.95
CA LEU A 186 -8.56 -16.68 -10.82
C LEU A 186 -7.27 -15.82 -10.72
N ASN A 187 -6.24 -16.32 -10.06
CA ASN A 187 -4.94 -15.66 -10.00
C ASN A 187 -4.27 -15.57 -11.38
N GLU A 188 -4.36 -16.61 -12.20
CA GLU A 188 -3.84 -16.58 -13.57
C GLU A 188 -4.51 -15.48 -14.39
N LEU A 189 -5.83 -15.33 -14.30
CA LEU A 189 -6.56 -14.23 -14.93
C LEU A 189 -6.11 -12.87 -14.40
N MET A 190 -5.93 -12.76 -13.08
CA MET A 190 -5.47 -11.53 -12.45
C MET A 190 -4.07 -11.14 -12.95
N MET A 191 -3.13 -12.08 -12.95
CA MET A 191 -1.76 -11.86 -13.42
C MET A 191 -1.74 -11.37 -14.87
N GLN A 192 -2.51 -11.99 -15.74
CA GLN A 192 -2.63 -11.59 -17.14
C GLN A 192 -3.21 -10.18 -17.28
N ALA A 193 -4.29 -9.87 -16.56
CA ALA A 193 -4.91 -8.54 -16.58
C ALA A 193 -3.96 -7.46 -16.07
N MET A 194 -3.23 -7.72 -15.00
CA MET A 194 -2.23 -6.80 -14.44
C MET A 194 -1.06 -6.58 -15.39
N TYR A 195 -0.61 -7.61 -16.10
CA TYR A 195 0.40 -7.45 -17.14
C TYR A 195 -0.11 -6.61 -18.31
N GLN A 196 -1.27 -6.93 -18.87
CA GLN A 196 -1.85 -6.19 -20.01
C GLN A 196 -2.13 -4.72 -19.67
N SER A 197 -2.47 -4.44 -18.42
CA SER A 197 -2.67 -3.07 -17.94
C SER A 197 -1.38 -2.32 -17.59
N GLY A 198 -0.21 -2.99 -17.69
CA GLY A 198 1.12 -2.40 -17.48
C GLY A 198 1.58 -2.36 -16.03
N HIS A 199 0.92 -3.06 -15.10
CA HIS A 199 1.30 -3.11 -13.69
C HIS A 199 2.42 -4.11 -13.39
N LEU A 200 2.63 -5.10 -14.26
CA LEU A 200 3.69 -6.10 -14.11
C LEU A 200 4.74 -6.00 -15.22
N PHE A 201 6.00 -6.27 -14.90
CA PHE A 201 7.12 -6.21 -15.86
C PHE A 201 7.12 -7.39 -16.84
N HIS A 202 6.62 -8.56 -16.44
CA HIS A 202 6.64 -9.80 -17.22
C HIS A 202 5.34 -10.60 -17.05
N THR A 203 5.10 -11.58 -17.91
CA THR A 203 3.84 -12.35 -17.94
C THR A 203 3.78 -13.57 -17.03
N SER A 204 4.94 -14.17 -16.71
CA SER A 204 4.90 -15.55 -16.19
C SER A 204 5.43 -15.76 -14.79
N ASP A 205 6.35 -14.93 -14.29
CA ASP A 205 6.96 -15.12 -12.96
C ASP A 205 7.49 -13.81 -12.38
N SER A 206 7.05 -12.73 -12.91
CA SER A 206 7.62 -11.47 -12.49
C SER A 206 7.06 -11.06 -11.17
N LYS A 207 7.76 -11.50 -10.28
CA LYS A 207 7.81 -10.93 -8.97
C LYS A 207 8.30 -9.51 -9.15
N ILE A 208 7.42 -8.54 -9.04
CA ILE A 208 7.85 -7.13 -8.93
C ILE A 208 8.99 -7.02 -7.91
N THR A 209 8.97 -7.87 -6.90
CA THR A 209 9.96 -8.00 -5.84
C THR A 209 11.37 -8.28 -6.35
N SER A 210 11.54 -9.01 -7.46
CA SER A 210 12.86 -9.26 -8.06
C SER A 210 13.45 -8.00 -8.71
N GLU A 211 12.61 -7.06 -9.13
CA GLU A 211 13.04 -5.82 -9.76
C GLU A 211 13.40 -4.72 -8.72
N LEU A 212 12.81 -4.78 -7.51
CA LEU A 212 12.98 -3.72 -6.51
C LEU A 212 14.43 -3.41 -6.16
N PRO A 213 15.33 -4.39 -5.90
CA PRO A 213 16.72 -4.07 -5.57
C PRO A 213 17.46 -3.36 -6.71
N GLY A 214 17.23 -3.81 -7.94
CA GLY A 214 17.80 -3.21 -9.14
C GLY A 214 17.27 -1.78 -9.38
N LEU A 215 15.98 -1.57 -9.15
CA LEU A 215 15.36 -0.24 -9.23
C LEU A 215 15.94 0.71 -8.18
N LEU A 216 15.98 0.30 -6.91
CA LEU A 216 16.54 1.12 -5.84
C LEU A 216 18.01 1.51 -6.13
N SER A 217 18.85 0.55 -6.53
CA SER A 217 20.25 0.80 -6.86
C SER A 217 20.41 1.73 -8.07
N ARG A 218 19.59 1.55 -9.12
CA ARG A 218 19.62 2.36 -10.34
C ARG A 218 19.27 3.82 -10.07
N TYR A 219 18.41 4.08 -9.10
CA TYR A 219 17.98 5.42 -8.73
C TYR A 219 18.79 6.01 -7.55
N GLY A 220 20.01 5.51 -7.34
CA GLY A 220 21.01 6.14 -6.48
C GLY A 220 20.97 5.77 -5.01
N LEU A 221 20.20 4.74 -4.65
CA LEU A 221 20.19 4.25 -3.28
C LEU A 221 21.36 3.29 -3.04
N GLN A 222 21.97 3.43 -1.87
CA GLN A 222 23.08 2.58 -1.42
C GLN A 222 22.63 1.58 -0.37
N ASN A 223 23.46 0.59 -0.09
CA ASN A 223 23.22 -0.43 0.92
C ASN A 223 21.85 -1.12 0.75
N VAL A 224 21.50 -1.38 -0.51
CA VAL A 224 20.21 -2.00 -0.83
C VAL A 224 20.16 -3.41 -0.26
N GLN A 225 19.12 -3.67 0.51
CA GLN A 225 18.87 -4.95 1.17
C GLN A 225 17.41 -5.37 0.94
N THR A 226 17.14 -6.65 1.18
CA THR A 226 15.79 -7.22 1.09
C THR A 226 15.51 -8.16 2.25
N ARG A 227 14.23 -8.25 2.64
CA ARG A 227 13.73 -9.26 3.57
C ARG A 227 12.40 -9.80 3.08
N ALA A 228 12.33 -11.12 2.93
CA ALA A 228 11.09 -11.82 2.58
C ALA A 228 10.34 -12.27 3.82
N TYR A 229 9.02 -12.20 3.76
CA TYR A 229 8.09 -12.62 4.79
C TYR A 229 7.14 -13.66 4.18
N PRO A 230 7.45 -14.97 4.26
CA PRO A 230 6.53 -16.02 3.86
C PRO A 230 5.43 -16.17 4.92
N LEU A 231 4.18 -15.97 4.50
CA LEU A 231 3.01 -16.01 5.36
C LEU A 231 2.16 -17.21 4.95
N GLU A 232 1.81 -18.05 5.93
CA GLU A 232 0.96 -19.22 5.73
C GLU A 232 -0.32 -19.10 6.58
N TYR A 233 -1.44 -19.35 5.94
CA TYR A 233 -2.78 -19.28 6.53
C TYR A 233 -3.47 -20.64 6.40
N ARG A 234 -3.53 -21.39 7.49
CA ARG A 234 -4.17 -22.71 7.59
C ARG A 234 -5.07 -22.77 8.82
N ASP A 235 -5.80 -23.84 8.98
CA ASP A 235 -6.65 -24.03 10.15
C ASP A 235 -5.85 -23.87 11.45
N GLY A 236 -6.42 -23.11 12.40
CA GLY A 236 -5.77 -22.74 13.65
C GLY A 236 -4.75 -21.60 13.58
N THR A 237 -4.42 -21.04 12.39
CA THR A 237 -3.56 -19.84 12.33
C THR A 237 -4.37 -18.56 12.50
N GLU A 238 -3.78 -17.60 13.22
CA GLU A 238 -4.30 -16.23 13.26
C GLU A 238 -4.30 -15.63 11.85
N GLY A 239 -5.37 -14.95 11.49
CA GLY A 239 -5.49 -14.29 10.18
C GLY A 239 -6.04 -15.18 9.06
N ARG A 240 -6.24 -16.51 9.25
CA ARG A 240 -6.83 -17.37 8.21
C ARG A 240 -8.17 -16.83 7.70
N GLN A 241 -9.05 -16.45 8.60
CA GLN A 241 -10.36 -15.91 8.23
C GLN A 241 -10.21 -14.60 7.43
N SER A 242 -9.32 -13.72 7.86
CA SER A 242 -9.02 -12.47 7.17
C SER A 242 -8.45 -12.70 5.77
N PHE A 243 -7.59 -13.70 5.61
CA PHE A 243 -7.05 -14.09 4.30
C PHE A 243 -8.14 -14.59 3.35
N ILE A 244 -9.07 -15.42 3.85
CA ILE A 244 -10.20 -15.92 3.06
C ILE A 244 -11.11 -14.77 2.64
N GLU A 245 -11.44 -13.87 3.56
CA GLU A 245 -12.28 -12.70 3.28
C GLU A 245 -11.62 -11.73 2.29
N ASP A 246 -10.32 -11.46 2.44
CA ASP A 246 -9.56 -10.61 1.50
C ASP A 246 -9.61 -11.20 0.09
N GLY A 247 -9.32 -12.50 -0.07
CA GLY A 247 -9.36 -13.18 -1.37
C GLY A 247 -10.74 -13.16 -2.01
N GLN A 248 -11.79 -13.41 -1.23
CA GLN A 248 -13.16 -13.36 -1.72
C GLN A 248 -13.57 -11.95 -2.18
N ARG A 249 -13.24 -10.92 -1.41
CA ARG A 249 -13.52 -9.54 -1.77
C ARG A 249 -12.70 -9.09 -2.97
N LEU A 250 -11.42 -9.46 -3.05
CA LEU A 250 -10.53 -9.14 -4.15
C LEU A 250 -11.13 -9.53 -5.50
N PHE A 251 -11.50 -10.81 -5.69
CA PHE A 251 -12.04 -11.28 -6.97
C PHE A 251 -13.44 -10.76 -7.27
N ARG A 252 -14.16 -10.26 -6.28
CA ARG A 252 -15.45 -9.60 -6.47
C ARG A 252 -15.26 -8.14 -6.90
N THR A 253 -14.46 -7.37 -6.18
CA THR A 253 -14.24 -5.94 -6.46
C THR A 253 -13.42 -5.72 -7.74
N PHE A 254 -12.53 -6.67 -8.09
CA PHE A 254 -11.70 -6.58 -9.29
C PHE A 254 -12.36 -7.16 -10.56
N LYS A 255 -13.53 -7.78 -10.47
CA LYS A 255 -14.23 -8.35 -11.65
C LYS A 255 -14.37 -7.32 -12.80
N PRO A 256 -14.76 -6.04 -12.58
CA PRO A 256 -14.82 -5.05 -13.64
C PRO A 256 -13.46 -4.75 -14.29
N PHE A 257 -12.38 -4.77 -13.51
CA PHE A 257 -11.02 -4.60 -14.05
C PHE A 257 -10.62 -5.80 -14.91
N LEU A 258 -10.90 -7.03 -14.47
CA LEU A 258 -10.66 -8.23 -15.26
C LEU A 258 -11.45 -8.19 -16.58
N GLN A 259 -12.72 -7.81 -16.55
CA GLN A 259 -13.56 -7.64 -17.76
C GLN A 259 -12.99 -6.62 -18.75
N LYS A 260 -12.36 -5.57 -18.24
CA LYS A 260 -11.76 -4.52 -19.07
C LYS A 260 -10.51 -5.00 -19.82
N TRP A 261 -9.70 -5.84 -19.18
CA TRP A 261 -8.38 -6.21 -19.70
C TRP A 261 -8.30 -7.64 -20.23
N MET A 262 -9.33 -8.46 -19.96
CA MET A 262 -9.38 -9.86 -20.33
C MET A 262 -10.76 -10.23 -20.90
N CYS A 263 -10.79 -11.23 -21.78
CA CYS A 263 -12.02 -11.95 -22.02
C CYS A 263 -12.23 -12.93 -20.86
N LEU A 264 -13.15 -12.61 -19.95
CA LEU A 264 -13.48 -13.53 -18.87
C LEU A 264 -14.10 -14.82 -19.44
N PRO A 265 -13.80 -15.98 -18.85
CA PRO A 265 -14.50 -17.22 -19.18
C PRO A 265 -16.00 -17.09 -18.82
N ASP A 266 -16.85 -17.74 -19.61
CA ASP A 266 -18.31 -17.72 -19.40
C ASP A 266 -18.71 -18.24 -18.01
N ASP A 267 -17.91 -19.16 -17.45
CA ASP A 267 -18.10 -19.77 -16.14
C ASP A 267 -17.36 -19.04 -15.00
N TYR A 268 -16.93 -17.77 -15.19
CA TYR A 268 -16.21 -17.01 -14.16
C TYR A 268 -16.91 -17.03 -12.79
N ASP A 269 -18.23 -16.85 -12.76
CA ASP A 269 -18.98 -16.82 -11.51
C ASP A 269 -19.02 -18.21 -10.84
N GLU A 270 -19.02 -19.29 -11.62
CA GLU A 270 -18.93 -20.65 -11.12
C GLU A 270 -17.53 -20.95 -10.53
N ILE A 271 -16.47 -20.49 -11.21
CA ILE A 271 -15.09 -20.58 -10.71
C ILE A 271 -14.97 -19.80 -9.40
N TYR A 272 -15.50 -18.59 -9.33
CA TYR A 272 -15.52 -17.78 -8.10
C TYR A 272 -16.25 -18.49 -6.95
N GLN A 273 -17.45 -19.03 -7.19
CA GLN A 273 -18.18 -19.77 -6.16
C GLN A 273 -17.47 -21.06 -5.72
N ARG A 274 -16.76 -21.71 -6.63
CA ARG A 274 -15.92 -22.87 -6.31
C ARG A 274 -14.74 -22.44 -5.43
N MET A 275 -14.05 -21.36 -5.77
CA MET A 275 -12.98 -20.79 -4.94
C MET A 275 -13.49 -20.49 -3.52
N VAL A 276 -14.64 -19.84 -3.38
CA VAL A 276 -15.24 -19.54 -2.07
C VAL A 276 -15.44 -20.82 -1.25
N ARG A 277 -15.94 -21.90 -1.85
CA ARG A 277 -16.11 -23.18 -1.14
C ARG A 277 -14.78 -23.82 -0.77
N GLU A 278 -13.83 -23.86 -1.71
CA GLU A 278 -12.51 -24.44 -1.50
C GLU A 278 -11.70 -23.71 -0.41
N MET A 279 -11.75 -22.39 -0.38
CA MET A 279 -11.05 -21.59 0.65
C MET A 279 -11.68 -21.74 2.04
N ASN A 280 -12.97 -22.05 2.14
CA ASN A 280 -13.65 -22.31 3.41
C ASN A 280 -13.48 -23.74 3.91
N ASP A 281 -12.93 -24.65 3.11
CA ASP A 281 -12.63 -26.02 3.54
C ASP A 281 -11.62 -26.03 4.69
N PRO A 282 -11.79 -26.84 5.75
CA PRO A 282 -10.82 -26.95 6.84
C PRO A 282 -9.41 -27.32 6.37
N GLY A 283 -9.28 -28.09 5.29
CA GLY A 283 -7.99 -28.46 4.70
C GLY A 283 -7.35 -27.38 3.81
N PHE A 284 -7.96 -26.20 3.68
CA PHE A 284 -7.40 -25.13 2.89
C PHE A 284 -6.15 -24.56 3.54
N VAL A 285 -5.10 -24.42 2.73
CA VAL A 285 -3.86 -23.73 3.06
C VAL A 285 -3.63 -22.63 2.05
N GLY A 286 -3.59 -21.38 2.51
CA GLY A 286 -3.25 -20.22 1.71
C GLY A 286 -1.86 -19.70 2.04
N THR A 287 -1.16 -19.14 1.06
CA THR A 287 0.16 -18.54 1.24
C THR A 287 0.26 -17.20 0.51
N ILE A 288 0.97 -16.27 1.13
CA ILE A 288 1.42 -15.02 0.51
C ILE A 288 2.91 -14.87 0.86
N VAL A 289 3.72 -14.42 -0.07
CA VAL A 289 5.07 -13.94 0.23
C VAL A 289 5.09 -12.44 0.02
N MET A 290 5.45 -11.70 1.05
CA MET A 290 5.74 -10.27 0.97
C MET A 290 7.25 -10.07 1.00
N LEU A 291 7.75 -9.10 0.24
CA LEU A 291 9.16 -8.72 0.27
C LEU A 291 9.27 -7.23 0.51
N THR A 292 10.07 -6.86 1.50
CA THR A 292 10.53 -5.49 1.71
C THR A 292 11.93 -5.34 1.13
N ALA A 293 12.11 -4.32 0.28
CA ALA A 293 13.39 -3.85 -0.19
C ALA A 293 13.62 -2.43 0.33
N TRP A 294 14.82 -2.13 0.78
CA TRP A 294 15.17 -0.79 1.26
C TRP A 294 16.61 -0.42 0.92
N GLY A 295 16.85 0.86 0.87
CA GLY A 295 18.18 1.41 0.65
C GLY A 295 18.31 2.79 1.25
N THR A 296 19.54 3.27 1.35
CA THR A 296 19.90 4.54 1.96
C THR A 296 20.11 5.61 0.89
N VAL A 297 19.53 6.79 1.07
CA VAL A 297 19.77 7.95 0.19
C VAL A 297 21.22 8.41 0.31
N LEU A 298 21.88 8.64 -0.82
CA LEU A 298 23.26 9.11 -0.89
C LEU A 298 23.43 10.43 -0.13
N GLN A 299 24.56 10.57 0.54
CA GLN A 299 25.05 11.85 1.00
C GLN A 299 25.60 12.62 -0.21
N GLN A 300 24.95 13.74 -0.57
CA GLN A 300 25.41 14.63 -1.64
C GLN A 300 26.63 15.44 -1.20
#